data_ffacfb97b55702509dd5c4f860160244
#
_entry.id   ffacfb97b55702509dd5c4f860160244
#
_cell.length_a   1.000
_cell.length_b   1.000
_cell.length_c   1.000
_cell.angle_alpha   90.00
_cell.angle_beta   90.00
_cell.angle_gamma   90.00
#
_symmetry.space_group_name_H-M   'P 1'
#
loop_
_entity.id
_entity.type
_entity.pdbx_description
1 polymer ?
#
loop_
_entity_poly.entity_id
_entity_poly.type
_entity_poly.pdbx_seq_one_letter_code
_entity_poly.pdbx_strand_id
1 'polypeptide(L)'
;MVARQTADRGKRPCRATGTLMLHGRALRYIDEVARQGSIRKAAKTLNVAASAINRYILDLEQELDAPIFERLSRGLKLTSSGEILIAHIRETLKAHETMRVQIKALRGLSRGEVVIATMATLAAGRLADIIAAYRADIPQVSLRIKVGDRAAVCDMVASGAADLALAYNLPEDNRLQRAAEFMHPLGAVVAPNHPLATRKTVRIADCLIYPLVLADKSLSLREVVENLTPAQAQLTPVVETNSMELMKRLVHGAPHVTFLNRVDVDRELQSGELVFLPLTGSAGLQRLNILHRARGSLSPAASHFMHYAQERLRMVEDSR
;
A
#
# COMPACT_ATOMS: atom_id res chain seq x y z
N MET A 1 76.28 -27.75 -19.81
CA MET A 1 75.73 -26.56 -20.47
C MET A 1 74.35 -26.31 -19.93
N VAL A 2 74.24 -25.29 -19.09
CA VAL A 2 73.04 -25.03 -18.27
C VAL A 2 72.22 -23.94 -18.97
N ALA A 3 70.99 -24.28 -19.40
CA ALA A 3 70.05 -23.33 -19.94
C ALA A 3 69.25 -22.68 -18.80
N ARG A 4 69.38 -21.33 -18.66
CA ARG A 4 68.64 -20.52 -17.70
C ARG A 4 67.21 -20.34 -18.21
N GLN A 5 66.23 -20.83 -17.47
CA GLN A 5 64.83 -20.48 -17.61
C GLN A 5 64.56 -19.10 -17.01
N THR A 6 64.17 -18.18 -17.86
CA THR A 6 63.65 -16.85 -17.43
C THR A 6 62.19 -17.02 -16.95
N ALA A 7 61.97 -16.72 -15.71
CA ALA A 7 60.64 -16.74 -15.10
C ALA A 7 59.79 -15.58 -15.64
N ASP A 8 58.77 -15.92 -16.38
CA ASP A 8 57.68 -15.04 -16.77
C ASP A 8 56.82 -14.73 -15.53
N ARG A 9 56.83 -13.47 -15.11
CA ARG A 9 55.99 -12.96 -14.00
C ARG A 9 54.56 -12.85 -14.51
N GLY A 10 53.80 -13.93 -14.31
CA GLY A 10 52.36 -13.99 -14.60
C GLY A 10 51.60 -12.82 -13.95
N LYS A 11 50.97 -12.05 -14.77
CA LYS A 11 49.92 -11.08 -14.41
C LYS A 11 48.87 -11.80 -13.57
N ARG A 12 48.78 -11.43 -12.30
CA ARG A 12 47.68 -11.88 -11.45
C ARG A 12 46.36 -11.42 -12.07
N PRO A 13 45.40 -12.31 -12.33
CA PRO A 13 44.08 -11.87 -12.77
C PRO A 13 43.48 -11.05 -11.63
N CYS A 14 43.02 -9.85 -12.00
CA CYS A 14 42.23 -8.98 -11.15
C CYS A 14 41.04 -9.79 -10.63
N ARG A 15 41.07 -10.17 -9.35
CA ARG A 15 39.91 -10.77 -8.67
C ARG A 15 38.81 -9.72 -8.68
N ALA A 16 37.95 -9.75 -9.66
CA ALA A 16 36.63 -9.18 -9.57
C ALA A 16 35.88 -9.93 -8.46
N THR A 17 36.07 -9.48 -7.22
CA THR A 17 35.14 -9.80 -6.13
C THR A 17 33.83 -9.07 -6.40
N GLY A 18 33.22 -9.35 -7.53
CA GLY A 18 31.86 -9.00 -7.84
C GLY A 18 30.97 -9.96 -7.07
N THR A 19 30.62 -9.59 -5.84
CA THR A 19 29.39 -10.12 -5.27
C THR A 19 28.30 -9.78 -6.27
N LEU A 20 27.79 -10.78 -6.97
CA LEU A 20 26.64 -10.69 -7.86
C LEU A 20 25.44 -10.25 -7.02
N MET A 21 25.36 -8.95 -6.71
CA MET A 21 24.13 -8.32 -6.33
C MET A 21 23.46 -7.91 -7.64
N LEU A 22 22.52 -8.71 -8.08
CA LEU A 22 21.59 -8.37 -9.17
C LEU A 22 20.93 -7.02 -8.84
N HIS A 23 21.36 -5.92 -9.35
CA HIS A 23 21.01 -4.53 -9.02
C HIS A 23 21.67 -4.04 -7.73
N GLY A 24 22.80 -3.39 -7.92
CA GLY A 24 23.71 -3.00 -6.87
C GLY A 24 23.09 -2.10 -5.79
N ARG A 25 23.74 -2.07 -4.66
CA ARG A 25 23.46 -1.14 -3.54
C ARG A 25 23.31 0.32 -3.99
N ALA A 26 23.93 0.68 -5.11
CA ALA A 26 23.87 2.00 -5.72
C ALA A 26 22.44 2.51 -5.96
N LEU A 27 21.56 1.70 -6.53
CA LEU A 27 20.18 2.11 -6.80
C LEU A 27 19.42 2.47 -5.52
N ARG A 28 19.62 1.69 -4.45
CA ARG A 28 19.03 2.00 -3.13
C ARG A 28 19.60 3.27 -2.52
N TYR A 29 20.88 3.54 -2.72
CA TYR A 29 21.51 4.73 -2.20
C TYR A 29 20.96 5.99 -2.88
N ILE A 30 20.79 5.94 -4.18
CA ILE A 30 20.28 7.06 -4.98
C ILE A 30 18.80 7.31 -4.67
N ASP A 31 17.96 6.27 -4.57
CA ASP A 31 16.57 6.42 -4.17
C ASP A 31 16.43 7.01 -2.76
N GLU A 32 17.25 6.56 -1.79
CA GLU A 32 17.21 7.11 -0.44
C GLU A 32 17.67 8.58 -0.41
N VAL A 33 18.65 8.98 -1.22
CA VAL A 33 19.05 10.39 -1.36
C VAL A 33 17.92 11.22 -1.96
N ALA A 34 17.23 10.71 -2.97
CA ALA A 34 16.07 11.37 -3.57
C ALA A 34 14.93 11.58 -2.55
N ARG A 35 14.69 10.57 -1.70
CA ARG A 35 13.67 10.62 -0.65
C ARG A 35 14.00 11.59 0.49
N GLN A 36 15.27 11.64 0.91
CA GLN A 36 15.73 12.46 2.04
C GLN A 36 16.13 13.89 1.63
N GLY A 37 16.37 14.14 0.35
CA GLY A 37 16.94 15.41 -0.14
C GLY A 37 18.35 15.71 0.40
N SER A 38 19.07 14.69 0.92
CA SER A 38 20.37 14.88 1.57
C SER A 38 21.20 13.61 1.62
N ILE A 39 22.42 13.65 1.05
CA ILE A 39 23.38 12.55 1.10
C ILE A 39 23.72 12.15 2.54
N ARG A 40 23.91 13.14 3.43
CA ARG A 40 24.26 12.86 4.84
C ARG A 40 23.13 12.13 5.59
N LYS A 41 21.87 12.54 5.37
CA LYS A 41 20.72 11.87 5.98
C LYS A 41 20.57 10.45 5.44
N ALA A 42 20.65 10.28 4.12
CA ALA A 42 20.57 8.98 3.46
C ALA A 42 21.69 8.03 3.95
N ALA A 43 22.93 8.53 4.07
CA ALA A 43 24.07 7.78 4.57
C ALA A 43 23.84 7.27 6.02
N LYS A 44 23.27 8.12 6.87
CA LYS A 44 22.89 7.75 8.25
C LYS A 44 21.82 6.66 8.26
N THR A 45 20.77 6.82 7.46
CA THR A 45 19.67 5.83 7.37
C THR A 45 20.16 4.48 6.86
N LEU A 46 21.07 4.49 5.88
CA LEU A 46 21.60 3.27 5.24
C LEU A 46 22.82 2.68 5.95
N ASN A 47 23.32 3.34 7.01
CA ASN A 47 24.52 2.98 7.75
C ASN A 47 25.75 2.79 6.85
N VAL A 48 26.02 3.76 5.97
CA VAL A 48 27.15 3.78 5.03
C VAL A 48 27.85 5.14 5.04
N ALA A 49 29.06 5.20 4.50
CA ALA A 49 29.78 6.46 4.37
C ALA A 49 29.14 7.37 3.31
N ALA A 50 28.97 8.65 3.62
CA ALA A 50 28.40 9.64 2.69
C ALA A 50 29.25 9.78 1.41
N SER A 51 30.58 9.61 1.51
CA SER A 51 31.50 9.60 0.37
C SER A 51 31.23 8.46 -0.60
N ALA A 52 30.80 7.29 -0.11
CA ALA A 52 30.43 6.16 -0.97
C ALA A 52 29.18 6.47 -1.79
N ILE A 53 28.15 7.04 -1.16
CA ILE A 53 26.93 7.45 -1.86
C ILE A 53 27.25 8.52 -2.90
N ASN A 54 28.04 9.55 -2.51
CA ASN A 54 28.40 10.63 -3.46
C ASN A 54 29.16 10.10 -4.66
N ARG A 55 30.04 9.13 -4.49
CA ARG A 55 30.75 8.49 -5.60
C ARG A 55 29.80 7.80 -6.57
N TYR A 56 28.85 7.01 -6.05
CA TYR A 56 27.86 6.34 -6.91
C TYR A 56 26.99 7.33 -7.69
N ILE A 57 26.66 8.47 -7.10
CA ILE A 57 25.92 9.53 -7.82
C ILE A 57 26.77 10.08 -8.94
N LEU A 58 28.03 10.44 -8.67
CA LEU A 58 28.93 11.01 -9.68
C LEU A 58 29.22 10.01 -10.81
N ASP A 59 29.47 8.75 -10.49
CA ASP A 59 29.70 7.69 -11.48
C ASP A 59 28.49 7.53 -12.40
N LEU A 60 27.28 7.63 -11.87
CA LEU A 60 26.04 7.50 -12.64
C LEU A 60 25.72 8.77 -13.46
N GLU A 61 25.98 9.97 -12.92
CA GLU A 61 25.86 11.23 -13.66
C GLU A 61 26.84 11.27 -14.84
N GLN A 62 28.03 10.72 -14.66
CA GLN A 62 29.02 10.59 -15.72
C GLN A 62 28.59 9.56 -16.78
N GLU A 63 28.03 8.41 -16.37
CA GLU A 63 27.54 7.39 -17.31
C GLU A 63 26.38 7.89 -18.17
N LEU A 64 25.48 8.69 -17.57
CA LEU A 64 24.31 9.24 -18.24
C LEU A 64 24.56 10.56 -18.97
N ASP A 65 25.76 11.14 -18.80
CA ASP A 65 26.11 12.47 -19.28
C ASP A 65 25.04 13.54 -18.90
N ALA A 66 24.46 13.39 -17.71
CA ALA A 66 23.40 14.24 -17.21
C ALA A 66 23.40 14.35 -15.68
N PRO A 67 23.22 15.54 -15.09
CA PRO A 67 23.09 15.70 -13.66
C PRO A 67 21.77 15.10 -13.17
N ILE A 68 21.83 14.31 -12.09
CA ILE A 68 20.65 13.69 -11.44
C ILE A 68 20.12 14.61 -10.36
N PHE A 69 21.04 15.28 -9.64
CA PHE A 69 20.68 16.16 -8.53
C PHE A 69 21.19 17.59 -8.76
N GLU A 70 20.34 18.55 -8.44
CA GLU A 70 20.69 19.95 -8.32
C GLU A 70 20.99 20.28 -6.84
N ARG A 71 22.11 20.99 -6.60
CA ARG A 71 22.50 21.42 -5.24
C ARG A 71 21.85 22.76 -4.94
N LEU A 72 20.98 22.78 -3.95
CA LEU A 72 20.36 23.98 -3.43
C LEU A 72 21.02 24.40 -2.11
N SER A 73 20.80 25.64 -1.68
CA SER A 73 21.27 26.14 -0.38
C SER A 73 20.75 25.30 0.80
N ARG A 74 19.65 24.58 0.62
CA ARG A 74 19.05 23.69 1.63
C ARG A 74 18.85 22.26 1.11
N GLY A 75 19.91 21.62 0.60
CA GLY A 75 19.89 20.20 0.25
C GLY A 75 19.99 19.92 -1.25
N LEU A 76 19.44 18.78 -1.64
CA LEU A 76 19.44 18.29 -3.02
C LEU A 76 18.01 18.21 -3.55
N LYS A 77 17.82 18.59 -4.80
CA LYS A 77 16.57 18.42 -5.56
C LYS A 77 16.87 17.60 -6.82
N LEU A 78 15.91 16.81 -7.28
CA LEU A 78 16.04 16.11 -8.55
C LEU A 78 15.98 17.08 -9.72
N THR A 79 16.80 16.83 -10.73
CA THR A 79 16.65 17.41 -12.06
C THR A 79 15.57 16.66 -12.86
N SER A 80 15.16 17.15 -14.02
CA SER A 80 14.24 16.40 -14.90
C SER A 80 14.81 15.04 -15.30
N SER A 81 16.12 14.95 -15.58
CA SER A 81 16.80 13.66 -15.82
C SER A 81 16.79 12.78 -14.56
N GLY A 82 16.95 13.39 -13.39
CA GLY A 82 16.86 12.72 -12.10
C GLY A 82 15.48 12.13 -11.81
N GLU A 83 14.40 12.83 -12.15
CA GLU A 83 13.02 12.33 -11.98
C GLU A 83 12.77 11.09 -12.84
N ILE A 84 13.18 11.11 -14.10
CA ILE A 84 13.08 9.95 -15.01
C ILE A 84 13.87 8.76 -14.46
N LEU A 85 15.12 9.01 -14.05
CA LEU A 85 15.98 7.97 -13.50
C LEU A 85 15.42 7.37 -12.20
N ILE A 86 14.94 8.20 -11.27
CA ILE A 86 14.37 7.73 -10.00
C ILE A 86 13.10 6.91 -10.22
N ALA A 87 12.26 7.28 -11.18
CA ALA A 87 11.10 6.47 -11.56
C ALA A 87 11.55 5.07 -12.02
N HIS A 88 12.54 5.00 -12.92
CA HIS A 88 13.12 3.72 -13.38
C HIS A 88 13.80 2.93 -12.25
N ILE A 89 14.56 3.59 -11.38
CA ILE A 89 15.20 2.94 -10.22
C ILE A 89 14.14 2.29 -9.31
N ARG A 90 13.05 2.98 -9.01
CA ARG A 90 11.97 2.45 -8.17
C ARG A 90 11.29 1.25 -8.79
N GLU A 91 11.03 1.31 -10.09
CA GLU A 91 10.48 0.18 -10.84
C GLU A 91 11.43 -1.03 -10.83
N THR A 92 12.72 -0.80 -11.04
CA THR A 92 13.77 -1.84 -11.00
C THR A 92 13.91 -2.46 -9.61
N LEU A 93 13.93 -1.66 -8.55
CA LEU A 93 13.98 -2.16 -7.17
C LEU A 93 12.74 -2.98 -6.81
N LYS A 94 11.56 -2.56 -7.30
CA LYS A 94 10.30 -3.28 -7.15
C LYS A 94 10.36 -4.64 -7.87
N ALA A 95 10.75 -4.65 -9.13
CA ALA A 95 10.90 -5.89 -9.91
C ALA A 95 11.91 -6.86 -9.27
N HIS A 96 13.02 -6.33 -8.75
CA HIS A 96 14.02 -7.13 -8.02
C HIS A 96 13.46 -7.75 -6.74
N GLU A 97 12.66 -7.03 -5.96
CA GLU A 97 12.06 -7.58 -4.74
C GLU A 97 11.01 -8.64 -5.10
N THR A 98 10.19 -8.40 -6.12
CA THR A 98 9.24 -9.40 -6.65
C THR A 98 9.97 -10.68 -7.07
N MET A 99 11.04 -10.58 -7.82
CA MET A 99 11.87 -11.73 -8.21
C MET A 99 12.45 -12.47 -7.00
N ARG A 100 13.00 -11.74 -6.01
CA ARG A 100 13.53 -12.35 -4.76
C ARG A 100 12.46 -13.13 -4.01
N VAL A 101 11.27 -12.54 -3.94
CA VAL A 101 10.11 -13.18 -3.33
C VAL A 101 9.72 -14.43 -4.10
N GLN A 102 9.67 -14.38 -5.43
CA GLN A 102 9.38 -15.54 -6.28
C GLN A 102 10.44 -16.66 -6.13
N ILE A 103 11.73 -16.31 -6.10
CA ILE A 103 12.81 -17.28 -5.88
C ILE A 103 12.75 -17.90 -4.48
N LYS A 104 12.45 -17.11 -3.45
CA LYS A 104 12.20 -17.64 -2.10
C LYS A 104 10.98 -18.55 -2.08
N ALA A 105 9.96 -18.17 -2.83
CA ALA A 105 8.76 -18.97 -3.04
C ALA A 105 9.08 -20.35 -3.63
N LEU A 106 9.91 -20.42 -4.66
CA LEU A 106 10.36 -21.67 -5.27
C LEU A 106 11.16 -22.58 -4.30
N ARG A 107 11.86 -21.98 -3.32
CA ARG A 107 12.67 -22.71 -2.34
C ARG A 107 11.93 -23.21 -1.11
N GLY A 108 10.74 -22.68 -0.80
CA GLY A 108 10.03 -22.98 0.45
C GLY A 108 8.51 -22.96 0.41
N LEU A 109 7.89 -22.61 -0.72
CA LEU A 109 6.43 -22.45 -0.85
C LEU A 109 5.72 -23.72 -1.30
N SER A 110 6.33 -24.87 -1.17
CA SER A 110 5.66 -26.11 -1.62
C SER A 110 4.33 -26.38 -0.92
N ARG A 111 4.10 -25.84 0.28
CA ARG A 111 2.82 -25.91 1.04
C ARG A 111 2.88 -24.94 2.21
N GLY A 112 2.24 -23.77 2.11
CA GLY A 112 2.12 -22.83 3.22
C GLY A 112 0.66 -22.47 3.46
N GLU A 113 0.30 -22.19 4.70
CA GLU A 113 -0.97 -21.56 5.07
C GLU A 113 -0.69 -20.11 5.48
N VAL A 114 -1.56 -19.18 5.06
CA VAL A 114 -1.55 -17.79 5.53
C VAL A 114 -2.92 -17.50 6.14
N VAL A 115 -2.92 -17.09 7.39
CA VAL A 115 -4.14 -16.70 8.11
C VAL A 115 -4.23 -15.17 8.10
N ILE A 116 -5.31 -14.64 7.55
CA ILE A 116 -5.55 -13.21 7.39
C ILE A 116 -6.76 -12.80 8.22
N ALA A 117 -6.56 -11.88 9.15
CA ALA A 117 -7.65 -11.26 9.90
C ALA A 117 -8.11 -10.00 9.15
N THR A 118 -9.42 -9.81 9.02
CA THR A 118 -9.99 -8.68 8.29
C THR A 118 -11.38 -8.32 8.78
N MET A 119 -11.93 -7.22 8.26
CA MET A 119 -13.30 -6.79 8.50
C MET A 119 -14.23 -7.34 7.41
N ALA A 120 -15.51 -7.52 7.74
CA ALA A 120 -16.51 -8.07 6.81
C ALA A 120 -16.57 -7.31 5.47
N THR A 121 -16.47 -6.00 5.53
CA THR A 121 -16.51 -5.11 4.36
C THR A 121 -15.37 -5.38 3.37
N LEU A 122 -14.15 -5.53 3.88
CA LEU A 122 -12.97 -5.84 3.06
C LEU A 122 -12.98 -7.27 2.56
N ALA A 123 -13.49 -8.21 3.37
CA ALA A 123 -13.60 -9.62 2.98
C ALA A 123 -14.53 -9.81 1.78
N ALA A 124 -15.65 -9.08 1.73
CA ALA A 124 -16.61 -9.14 0.63
C ALA A 124 -16.19 -8.36 -0.63
N GLY A 125 -15.27 -7.41 -0.48
CA GLY A 125 -14.82 -6.53 -1.55
C GLY A 125 -13.36 -6.76 -1.96
N ARG A 126 -12.54 -5.76 -1.76
CA ARG A 126 -11.15 -5.68 -2.25
C ARG A 126 -10.26 -6.88 -1.88
N LEU A 127 -10.39 -7.42 -0.66
CA LEU A 127 -9.60 -8.58 -0.26
C LEU A 127 -9.97 -9.83 -1.08
N ALA A 128 -11.24 -10.00 -1.43
CA ALA A 128 -11.68 -11.11 -2.28
C ALA A 128 -11.00 -11.06 -3.66
N ASP A 129 -10.91 -9.88 -4.27
CA ASP A 129 -10.24 -9.69 -5.57
C ASP A 129 -8.73 -9.98 -5.47
N ILE A 130 -8.08 -9.52 -4.39
CA ILE A 130 -6.66 -9.81 -4.12
C ILE A 130 -6.43 -11.31 -3.94
N ILE A 131 -7.29 -11.99 -3.19
CA ILE A 131 -7.22 -13.43 -2.96
C ILE A 131 -7.42 -14.20 -4.27
N ALA A 132 -8.40 -13.83 -5.08
CA ALA A 132 -8.66 -14.49 -6.36
C ALA A 132 -7.44 -14.41 -7.28
N ALA A 133 -6.85 -13.21 -7.41
CA ALA A 133 -5.65 -13.01 -8.20
C ALA A 133 -4.43 -13.77 -7.62
N TYR A 134 -4.23 -13.72 -6.30
CA TYR A 134 -3.15 -14.44 -5.63
C TYR A 134 -3.25 -15.96 -5.84
N ARG A 135 -4.47 -16.51 -5.75
CA ARG A 135 -4.72 -17.94 -5.95
C ARG A 135 -4.52 -18.39 -7.38
N ALA A 136 -4.74 -17.50 -8.35
CA ALA A 136 -4.42 -17.79 -9.76
C ALA A 136 -2.90 -17.87 -9.98
N ASP A 137 -2.13 -16.96 -9.35
CA ASP A 137 -0.69 -16.88 -9.50
C ASP A 137 0.06 -17.92 -8.63
N ILE A 138 -0.45 -18.21 -7.42
CA ILE A 138 0.20 -19.04 -6.39
C ILE A 138 -0.80 -20.07 -5.81
N PRO A 139 -1.21 -21.09 -6.58
CA PRO A 139 -2.27 -22.03 -6.18
C PRO A 139 -1.88 -22.96 -5.02
N GLN A 140 -0.59 -23.12 -4.72
CA GLN A 140 -0.08 -24.02 -3.68
C GLN A 140 -0.16 -23.45 -2.26
N VAL A 141 -0.41 -22.16 -2.10
CA VAL A 141 -0.58 -21.52 -0.77
C VAL A 141 -2.05 -21.56 -0.37
N SER A 142 -2.33 -22.09 0.82
CA SER A 142 -3.66 -22.05 1.43
C SER A 142 -3.89 -20.73 2.13
N LEU A 143 -5.04 -20.10 1.92
CA LEU A 143 -5.43 -18.87 2.60
C LEU A 143 -6.62 -19.14 3.51
N ARG A 144 -6.52 -18.72 4.77
CA ARG A 144 -7.59 -18.77 5.75
C ARG A 144 -7.96 -17.37 6.18
N ILE A 145 -9.22 -16.98 5.96
CA ILE A 145 -9.72 -15.65 6.26
C ILE A 145 -10.53 -15.71 7.55
N LYS A 146 -10.20 -14.85 8.49
CA LYS A 146 -10.93 -14.67 9.75
C LYS A 146 -11.52 -13.26 9.75
N VAL A 147 -12.83 -13.19 9.93
CA VAL A 147 -13.56 -11.91 9.95
C VAL A 147 -13.89 -11.53 11.39
N GLY A 148 -13.66 -10.28 11.74
CA GLY A 148 -13.96 -9.74 13.06
C GLY A 148 -14.11 -8.21 13.03
N ASP A 149 -14.45 -7.65 14.18
CA ASP A 149 -14.38 -6.20 14.41
C ASP A 149 -12.93 -5.73 14.61
N ARG A 150 -12.72 -4.43 14.80
CA ARG A 150 -11.38 -3.82 14.95
C ARG A 150 -10.57 -4.47 16.09
N ALA A 151 -11.19 -4.69 17.24
CA ALA A 151 -10.53 -5.25 18.41
C ALA A 151 -10.13 -6.71 18.17
N ALA A 152 -11.08 -7.52 17.69
CA ALA A 152 -10.85 -8.92 17.36
C ALA A 152 -9.75 -9.10 16.29
N VAL A 153 -9.71 -8.25 15.27
CA VAL A 153 -8.66 -8.26 14.23
C VAL A 153 -7.29 -8.00 14.84
N CYS A 154 -7.14 -6.96 15.69
CA CYS A 154 -5.89 -6.69 16.39
C CYS A 154 -5.46 -7.86 17.27
N ASP A 155 -6.38 -8.43 18.07
CA ASP A 155 -6.08 -9.52 18.99
C ASP A 155 -5.71 -10.82 18.26
N MET A 156 -6.35 -11.13 17.13
CA MET A 156 -6.00 -12.29 16.31
C MET A 156 -4.55 -12.21 15.82
N VAL A 157 -4.08 -11.03 15.39
CA VAL A 157 -2.69 -10.87 14.95
C VAL A 157 -1.73 -10.84 16.15
N ALA A 158 -2.05 -10.11 17.20
CA ALA A 158 -1.21 -9.99 18.38
C ALA A 158 -0.97 -11.36 19.07
N SER A 159 -1.99 -12.20 19.14
CA SER A 159 -1.90 -13.55 19.70
C SER A 159 -1.23 -14.57 18.75
N GLY A 160 -1.06 -14.23 17.46
CA GLY A 160 -0.57 -15.16 16.44
C GLY A 160 -1.64 -16.12 15.91
N ALA A 161 -2.92 -15.88 16.20
CA ALA A 161 -4.04 -16.60 15.60
C ALA A 161 -4.26 -16.19 14.13
N ALA A 162 -3.69 -15.07 13.70
CA ALA A 162 -3.55 -14.66 12.31
C ALA A 162 -2.13 -14.13 12.06
N ASP A 163 -1.64 -14.30 10.82
CA ASP A 163 -0.32 -13.80 10.39
C ASP A 163 -0.37 -12.31 10.06
N LEU A 164 -1.45 -11.89 9.41
CA LEU A 164 -1.65 -10.54 8.87
C LEU A 164 -3.03 -10.01 9.24
N ALA A 165 -3.12 -8.69 9.38
CA ALA A 165 -4.39 -7.97 9.35
C ALA A 165 -4.47 -7.07 8.13
N LEU A 166 -5.67 -7.00 7.53
CA LEU A 166 -6.07 -6.00 6.55
C LEU A 166 -7.36 -5.36 7.04
N ALA A 167 -7.30 -4.13 7.54
CA ALA A 167 -8.46 -3.48 8.15
C ALA A 167 -8.36 -1.95 8.16
N TYR A 168 -9.52 -1.29 8.25
CA TYR A 168 -9.63 0.17 8.31
C TYR A 168 -9.49 0.70 9.74
N ASN A 169 -8.83 1.84 9.87
CA ASN A 169 -8.80 2.68 11.07
C ASN A 169 -8.48 1.91 12.36
N LEU A 170 -7.52 0.97 12.28
CA LEU A 170 -7.10 0.22 13.45
C LEU A 170 -6.42 1.14 14.46
N PRO A 171 -6.65 0.94 15.77
CA PRO A 171 -5.97 1.69 16.80
C PRO A 171 -4.47 1.40 16.81
N GLU A 172 -3.69 2.30 17.40
CA GLU A 172 -2.28 2.03 17.67
C GLU A 172 -2.15 0.93 18.73
N ASP A 173 -1.34 -0.07 18.45
CA ASP A 173 -1.07 -1.22 19.32
C ASP A 173 0.40 -1.60 19.21
N ASN A 174 1.13 -1.47 20.30
CA ASN A 174 2.57 -1.78 20.37
C ASN A 174 2.90 -3.26 20.11
N ARG A 175 1.90 -4.15 20.16
CA ARG A 175 2.03 -5.57 19.82
C ARG A 175 2.08 -5.79 18.30
N LEU A 176 1.68 -4.79 17.52
CA LEU A 176 1.53 -4.84 16.07
C LEU A 176 2.50 -3.88 15.36
N GLN A 177 2.92 -4.27 14.18
CA GLN A 177 3.75 -3.45 13.29
C GLN A 177 2.98 -3.18 11.99
N ARG A 178 2.96 -1.92 11.58
CA ARG A 178 2.35 -1.49 10.33
C ARG A 178 3.33 -1.74 9.17
N ALA A 179 2.91 -2.58 8.23
CA ALA A 179 3.67 -2.88 7.03
C ALA A 179 3.32 -1.94 5.88
N ALA A 180 2.07 -1.46 5.81
CA ALA A 180 1.61 -0.46 4.85
C ALA A 180 0.35 0.27 5.35
N GLU A 181 0.13 1.47 4.79
CA GLU A 181 -1.06 2.28 5.00
C GLU A 181 -1.49 2.89 3.66
N PHE A 182 -2.80 2.86 3.37
CA PHE A 182 -3.42 3.40 2.18
C PHE A 182 -4.57 4.32 2.58
N MET A 183 -4.69 5.44 1.89
CA MET A 183 -5.71 6.44 2.19
C MET A 183 -6.88 6.32 1.22
N HIS A 184 -8.04 5.94 1.72
CA HIS A 184 -9.25 5.78 0.91
C HIS A 184 -10.24 6.91 1.19
N PRO A 185 -10.65 7.68 0.15
CA PRO A 185 -11.61 8.74 0.34
C PRO A 185 -13.01 8.17 0.60
N LEU A 186 -13.66 8.74 1.61
CA LEU A 186 -15.08 8.56 1.86
C LEU A 186 -15.89 9.46 0.94
N GLY A 187 -17.01 8.97 0.43
CA GLY A 187 -17.92 9.73 -0.39
C GLY A 187 -19.38 9.41 -0.10
N ALA A 188 -20.26 10.30 -0.55
CA ALA A 188 -21.68 10.00 -0.60
C ALA A 188 -21.94 9.07 -1.78
N VAL A 189 -22.75 8.05 -1.54
CA VAL A 189 -23.18 7.08 -2.55
C VAL A 189 -24.69 7.20 -2.73
N VAL A 190 -25.13 7.34 -3.98
CA VAL A 190 -26.51 7.60 -4.35
C VAL A 190 -26.89 6.82 -5.62
N ALA A 191 -28.18 6.68 -5.87
CA ALA A 191 -28.67 6.16 -7.15
C ALA A 191 -28.37 7.14 -8.31
N PRO A 192 -28.27 6.67 -9.57
CA PRO A 192 -28.00 7.55 -10.73
C PRO A 192 -29.06 8.63 -10.97
N ASN A 193 -30.29 8.37 -10.58
CA ASN A 193 -31.43 9.32 -10.68
C ASN A 193 -31.57 10.25 -9.47
N HIS A 194 -30.66 10.16 -8.49
CA HIS A 194 -30.69 11.00 -7.29
C HIS A 194 -30.34 12.47 -7.63
N PRO A 195 -30.98 13.49 -7.01
CA PRO A 195 -30.68 14.91 -7.29
C PRO A 195 -29.21 15.30 -7.12
N LEU A 196 -28.47 14.63 -6.22
CA LEU A 196 -27.05 14.88 -6.02
C LEU A 196 -26.17 14.24 -7.12
N ALA A 197 -26.65 13.28 -7.89
CA ALA A 197 -25.84 12.50 -8.84
C ALA A 197 -25.18 13.36 -9.95
N THR A 198 -25.71 14.53 -10.23
CA THR A 198 -25.16 15.48 -11.21
C THR A 198 -23.97 16.31 -10.68
N ARG A 199 -23.71 16.27 -9.37
CA ARG A 199 -22.63 17.03 -8.74
C ARG A 199 -21.30 16.27 -8.88
N LYS A 200 -20.21 17.01 -8.97
CA LYS A 200 -18.85 16.44 -8.95
C LYS A 200 -18.37 16.08 -7.54
N THR A 201 -18.77 16.86 -6.57
CA THR A 201 -18.43 16.70 -5.14
C THR A 201 -19.60 17.19 -4.29
N VAL A 202 -19.67 16.75 -3.04
CA VAL A 202 -20.72 17.17 -2.09
C VAL A 202 -20.13 17.45 -0.70
N ARG A 203 -20.77 18.31 0.07
CA ARG A 203 -20.51 18.41 1.50
C ARG A 203 -21.45 17.47 2.23
N ILE A 204 -21.06 17.02 3.41
CA ILE A 204 -21.94 16.17 4.22
C ILE A 204 -23.29 16.87 4.50
N ALA A 205 -23.26 18.19 4.74
CA ALA A 205 -24.45 19.00 4.95
C ALA A 205 -25.44 18.96 3.78
N ASP A 206 -24.95 18.84 2.54
CA ASP A 206 -25.81 18.72 1.34
C ASP A 206 -26.55 17.37 1.29
N CYS A 207 -26.06 16.37 2.03
CA CYS A 207 -26.63 15.03 2.10
C CYS A 207 -27.70 14.91 3.21
N LEU A 208 -27.64 15.75 4.25
CA LEU A 208 -28.50 15.65 5.44
C LEU A 208 -29.98 15.97 5.17
N ILE A 209 -30.29 16.61 4.05
CA ILE A 209 -31.68 16.90 3.65
C ILE A 209 -32.41 15.70 3.01
N TYR A 210 -31.66 14.61 2.78
CA TYR A 210 -32.21 13.38 2.20
C TYR A 210 -32.28 12.26 3.24
N PRO A 211 -33.11 11.24 3.04
CA PRO A 211 -33.14 10.08 3.92
C PRO A 211 -31.78 9.38 3.94
N LEU A 212 -31.22 9.19 5.14
CA LEU A 212 -29.88 8.60 5.31
C LEU A 212 -29.98 7.12 5.66
N VAL A 213 -29.19 6.32 4.95
CA VAL A 213 -28.90 4.94 5.31
C VAL A 213 -27.48 4.90 5.85
N LEU A 214 -27.31 4.68 7.14
CA LEU A 214 -26.01 4.79 7.79
C LEU A 214 -25.51 3.46 8.37
N ALA A 215 -24.19 3.37 8.46
CA ALA A 215 -23.55 2.36 9.26
C ALA A 215 -23.92 2.53 10.73
N ASP A 216 -24.07 1.42 11.45
CA ASP A 216 -24.20 1.45 12.89
C ASP A 216 -22.83 1.72 13.58
N LYS A 217 -22.84 1.90 14.89
CA LYS A 217 -21.65 2.26 15.67
C LYS A 217 -20.60 1.13 15.76
N SER A 218 -20.90 -0.08 15.32
CA SER A 218 -19.94 -1.18 15.29
C SER A 218 -18.94 -1.02 14.13
N LEU A 219 -19.30 -0.25 13.09
CA LEU A 219 -18.43 0.04 11.96
C LEU A 219 -17.66 1.36 12.15
N SER A 220 -16.34 1.32 11.92
CA SER A 220 -15.48 2.52 11.99
C SER A 220 -15.92 3.63 11.03
N LEU A 221 -16.64 3.28 9.99
CA LEU A 221 -17.24 4.20 9.04
C LEU A 221 -18.19 5.19 9.70
N ARG A 222 -18.98 4.76 10.69
CA ARG A 222 -19.92 5.63 11.41
C ARG A 222 -19.18 6.74 12.15
N GLU A 223 -18.12 6.43 12.85
CA GLU A 223 -17.29 7.40 13.56
C GLU A 223 -16.73 8.48 12.61
N VAL A 224 -16.28 8.07 11.41
CA VAL A 224 -15.78 9.02 10.41
C VAL A 224 -16.90 9.95 9.92
N VAL A 225 -18.10 9.42 9.65
CA VAL A 225 -19.25 10.22 9.24
C VAL A 225 -19.67 11.20 10.33
N GLU A 226 -19.70 10.75 11.59
CA GLU A 226 -20.02 11.61 12.74
C GLU A 226 -19.01 12.74 12.90
N ASN A 227 -17.71 12.47 12.77
CA ASN A 227 -16.65 13.47 12.86
C ASN A 227 -16.69 14.51 11.72
N LEU A 228 -17.24 14.14 10.56
CA LEU A 228 -17.42 15.04 9.42
C LEU A 228 -18.70 15.88 9.53
N THR A 229 -19.63 15.46 10.37
CA THR A 229 -20.92 16.13 10.53
C THR A 229 -20.74 17.40 11.37
N PRO A 230 -21.24 18.55 10.91
CA PRO A 230 -21.19 19.78 11.69
C PRO A 230 -21.83 19.58 13.08
N ALA A 231 -21.24 20.18 14.13
CA ALA A 231 -21.69 20.00 15.51
C ALA A 231 -23.16 20.40 15.75
N GLN A 232 -23.71 21.30 14.91
CA GLN A 232 -25.08 21.75 14.97
C GLN A 232 -26.07 20.85 14.22
N ALA A 233 -25.56 19.88 13.44
CA ALA A 233 -26.37 18.96 12.65
C ALA A 233 -26.52 17.61 13.35
N GLN A 234 -27.70 17.03 13.28
CA GLN A 234 -27.95 15.68 13.77
C GLN A 234 -28.05 14.70 12.62
N LEU A 235 -27.37 13.56 12.78
CA LEU A 235 -27.53 12.42 11.89
C LEU A 235 -28.76 11.64 12.32
N THR A 236 -29.83 11.75 11.54
CA THR A 236 -31.08 11.00 11.77
C THR A 236 -31.26 9.97 10.66
N PRO A 237 -30.64 8.79 10.76
CA PRO A 237 -30.79 7.77 9.74
C PRO A 237 -32.21 7.21 9.74
N VAL A 238 -32.76 6.96 8.55
CA VAL A 238 -34.01 6.22 8.38
C VAL A 238 -33.77 4.69 8.46
N VAL A 239 -32.52 4.27 8.18
CA VAL A 239 -32.04 2.90 8.40
C VAL A 239 -30.62 2.96 8.94
N GLU A 240 -30.37 2.16 9.98
CA GLU A 240 -29.03 1.93 10.55
C GLU A 240 -28.69 0.45 10.50
N THR A 241 -27.50 0.08 10.00
CA THR A 241 -27.11 -1.31 9.79
C THR A 241 -25.60 -1.50 9.81
N ASN A 242 -25.13 -2.68 10.17
CA ASN A 242 -23.73 -3.09 10.03
C ASN A 242 -23.45 -3.83 8.71
N SER A 243 -24.43 -3.92 7.83
CA SER A 243 -24.28 -4.56 6.51
C SER A 243 -24.12 -3.51 5.40
N MET A 244 -22.91 -3.35 4.86
CA MET A 244 -22.66 -2.45 3.72
C MET A 244 -23.41 -2.89 2.47
N GLU A 245 -23.60 -4.18 2.27
CA GLU A 245 -24.38 -4.70 1.16
C GLU A 245 -25.86 -4.25 1.24
N LEU A 246 -26.43 -4.28 2.45
CA LEU A 246 -27.76 -3.74 2.67
C LEU A 246 -27.80 -2.23 2.42
N MET A 247 -26.78 -1.48 2.86
CA MET A 247 -26.69 -0.03 2.60
C MET A 247 -26.71 0.26 1.10
N LYS A 248 -25.90 -0.45 0.31
CA LYS A 248 -25.86 -0.31 -1.16
C LYS A 248 -27.21 -0.59 -1.81
N ARG A 249 -27.86 -1.68 -1.41
CA ARG A 249 -29.18 -2.08 -1.95
C ARG A 249 -30.27 -1.09 -1.62
N LEU A 250 -30.28 -0.52 -0.42
CA LEU A 250 -31.29 0.46 0.00
C LEU A 250 -31.13 1.80 -0.72
N VAL A 251 -29.94 2.13 -1.19
CA VAL A 251 -29.69 3.35 -1.98
C VAL A 251 -30.07 3.14 -3.44
N HIS A 252 -29.97 1.92 -3.94
CA HIS A 252 -30.32 1.58 -5.32
C HIS A 252 -31.83 1.80 -5.57
N GLY A 253 -32.15 2.75 -6.45
CA GLY A 253 -33.54 3.04 -6.85
C GLY A 253 -34.38 3.86 -5.87
N ALA A 254 -33.79 4.39 -4.80
CA ALA A 254 -34.46 5.24 -3.81
C ALA A 254 -33.69 6.54 -3.58
N PRO A 255 -34.35 7.63 -3.14
CA PRO A 255 -33.68 8.92 -2.88
C PRO A 255 -32.89 8.89 -1.57
N HIS A 256 -32.29 7.78 -1.25
CA HIS A 256 -31.46 7.61 -0.07
C HIS A 256 -30.02 8.01 -0.34
N VAL A 257 -29.32 8.47 0.71
CA VAL A 257 -27.88 8.72 0.68
C VAL A 257 -27.20 7.83 1.71
N THR A 258 -26.10 7.21 1.32
CA THR A 258 -25.19 6.54 2.25
C THR A 258 -23.77 7.03 2.05
N PHE A 259 -22.86 6.68 2.98
CA PHE A 259 -21.46 7.06 2.91
C PHE A 259 -20.59 5.81 2.91
N LEU A 260 -19.79 5.62 1.88
CA LEU A 260 -18.92 4.46 1.69
C LEU A 260 -17.57 4.91 1.11
N ASN A 261 -16.54 4.05 1.19
CA ASN A 261 -15.33 4.28 0.41
C ASN A 261 -15.60 3.96 -1.06
N ARG A 262 -14.93 4.66 -1.94
CA ARG A 262 -15.04 4.40 -3.38
C ARG A 262 -14.78 2.92 -3.72
N VAL A 263 -13.77 2.31 -3.07
CA VAL A 263 -13.40 0.91 -3.32
C VAL A 263 -14.47 -0.11 -2.92
N ASP A 264 -15.39 0.27 -2.04
CA ASP A 264 -16.47 -0.60 -1.57
C ASP A 264 -17.63 -0.67 -2.56
N VAL A 265 -17.66 0.25 -3.54
CA VAL A 265 -18.71 0.39 -4.56
C VAL A 265 -18.17 0.31 -6.00
N ASP A 266 -16.92 -0.09 -6.19
CA ASP A 266 -16.28 -0.12 -7.51
C ASP A 266 -17.09 -0.92 -8.55
N ARG A 267 -17.73 -2.02 -8.18
CA ARG A 267 -18.55 -2.85 -9.07
C ARG A 267 -19.82 -2.12 -9.51
N GLU A 268 -20.51 -1.52 -8.57
CA GLU A 268 -21.74 -0.77 -8.80
C GLU A 268 -21.47 0.53 -9.60
N LEU A 269 -20.28 1.10 -9.46
CA LEU A 269 -19.86 2.24 -10.28
C LEU A 269 -19.58 1.81 -11.73
N GLN A 270 -18.94 0.65 -11.93
CA GLN A 270 -18.66 0.12 -13.26
C GLN A 270 -19.95 -0.32 -14.00
N SER A 271 -20.93 -0.87 -13.27
CA SER A 271 -22.23 -1.24 -13.83
C SER A 271 -23.18 -0.04 -14.01
N GLY A 272 -22.84 1.12 -13.45
CA GLY A 272 -23.70 2.32 -13.48
C GLY A 272 -24.91 2.24 -12.53
N GLU A 273 -24.93 1.29 -11.61
CA GLU A 273 -26.01 1.12 -10.63
C GLU A 273 -25.98 2.18 -9.52
N LEU A 274 -24.80 2.68 -9.18
CA LEU A 274 -24.58 3.69 -8.16
C LEU A 274 -23.66 4.81 -8.67
N VAL A 275 -23.72 5.95 -8.01
CA VAL A 275 -22.86 7.11 -8.22
C VAL A 275 -22.12 7.42 -6.92
N PHE A 276 -20.80 7.59 -7.01
CA PHE A 276 -19.95 8.01 -5.89
C PHE A 276 -19.62 9.48 -6.02
N LEU A 277 -19.88 10.24 -4.97
CA LEU A 277 -19.63 11.67 -4.90
C LEU A 277 -18.61 11.94 -3.78
N PRO A 278 -17.36 12.30 -4.12
CA PRO A 278 -16.35 12.62 -3.13
C PRO A 278 -16.83 13.70 -2.17
N LEU A 279 -16.62 13.52 -0.86
CA LEU A 279 -16.87 14.56 0.12
C LEU A 279 -15.79 15.64 0.00
N THR A 280 -16.22 16.91 0.07
CA THR A 280 -15.29 18.04 0.10
C THR A 280 -14.58 18.13 1.45
N GLY A 281 -13.27 18.40 1.43
CA GLY A 281 -12.41 18.50 2.61
C GLY A 281 -11.52 17.28 2.84
N SER A 282 -10.42 17.49 3.56
CA SER A 282 -9.40 16.45 3.80
C SER A 282 -9.74 15.45 4.92
N ALA A 283 -10.85 15.66 5.63
CA ALA A 283 -11.18 14.91 6.85
C ALA A 283 -11.86 13.55 6.58
N GLY A 284 -12.31 13.28 5.34
CA GLY A 284 -13.03 12.07 4.98
C GLY A 284 -12.15 10.90 4.50
N LEU A 285 -10.90 10.83 4.97
CA LEU A 285 -9.99 9.75 4.58
C LEU A 285 -10.02 8.62 5.61
N GLN A 286 -10.25 7.41 5.15
CA GLN A 286 -10.07 6.20 5.94
C GLN A 286 -8.72 5.56 5.69
N ARG A 287 -8.05 5.11 6.74
CA ARG A 287 -6.73 4.48 6.69
C ARG A 287 -6.88 2.96 6.61
N LEU A 288 -6.67 2.38 5.43
CA LEU A 288 -6.54 0.94 5.28
C LEU A 288 -5.12 0.52 5.66
N ASN A 289 -5.01 -0.32 6.67
CA ASN A 289 -3.73 -0.78 7.20
C ASN A 289 -3.48 -2.25 6.86
N ILE A 290 -2.23 -2.57 6.53
CA ILE A 290 -1.71 -3.93 6.59
C ILE A 290 -0.81 -4.02 7.82
N LEU A 291 -1.18 -4.87 8.77
CA LEU A 291 -0.43 -5.08 10.01
C LEU A 291 0.03 -6.52 10.14
N HIS A 292 1.11 -6.72 10.87
CA HIS A 292 1.56 -8.01 11.37
C HIS A 292 2.06 -7.87 12.81
N ARG A 293 2.36 -8.97 13.47
CA ARG A 293 2.89 -8.95 14.84
C ARG A 293 4.25 -8.24 14.89
N ALA A 294 4.45 -7.37 15.88
CA ALA A 294 5.69 -6.60 16.04
C ALA A 294 6.91 -7.48 16.36
N ARG A 295 6.69 -8.60 17.06
CA ARG A 295 7.76 -9.55 17.42
C ARG A 295 7.56 -10.88 16.69
N GLY A 296 8.66 -11.41 16.15
CA GLY A 296 8.67 -12.64 15.35
C GLY A 296 8.80 -12.36 13.86
N SER A 297 9.11 -13.39 13.08
CA SER A 297 9.19 -13.32 11.64
C SER A 297 7.93 -13.88 11.01
N LEU A 298 7.44 -13.23 9.96
CA LEU A 298 6.41 -13.80 9.10
C LEU A 298 6.94 -15.06 8.41
N SER A 299 6.07 -16.04 8.20
CA SER A 299 6.40 -17.16 7.32
C SER A 299 6.69 -16.67 5.89
N PRO A 300 7.46 -17.39 5.09
CA PRO A 300 7.70 -17.01 3.68
C PRO A 300 6.40 -16.80 2.91
N ALA A 301 5.38 -17.62 3.14
CA ALA A 301 4.07 -17.50 2.50
C ALA A 301 3.33 -16.23 2.94
N ALA A 302 3.31 -15.92 4.25
CA ALA A 302 2.67 -14.70 4.77
C ALA A 302 3.41 -13.43 4.29
N SER A 303 4.73 -13.44 4.28
CA SER A 303 5.53 -12.34 3.74
C SER A 303 5.25 -12.11 2.25
N HIS A 304 5.14 -13.19 1.48
CA HIS A 304 4.82 -13.12 0.05
C HIS A 304 3.41 -12.54 -0.18
N PHE A 305 2.40 -13.07 0.52
CA PHE A 305 1.03 -12.55 0.41
C PHE A 305 0.97 -11.07 0.80
N MET A 306 1.65 -10.67 1.87
CA MET A 306 1.71 -9.28 2.32
C MET A 306 2.22 -8.34 1.21
N HIS A 307 3.35 -8.67 0.58
CA HIS A 307 3.91 -7.86 -0.51
C HIS A 307 2.97 -7.84 -1.73
N TYR A 308 2.40 -8.98 -2.09
CA TYR A 308 1.43 -9.07 -3.17
C TYR A 308 0.21 -8.17 -2.94
N ALA A 309 -0.34 -8.20 -1.72
CA ALA A 309 -1.46 -7.36 -1.35
C ALA A 309 -1.10 -5.86 -1.38
N GLN A 310 0.10 -5.50 -0.90
CA GLN A 310 0.61 -4.12 -0.97
C GLN A 310 0.70 -3.61 -2.41
N GLU A 311 1.21 -4.41 -3.33
CA GLU A 311 1.33 -4.04 -4.75
C GLU A 311 -0.04 -3.84 -5.39
N ARG A 312 -0.98 -4.76 -5.16
CA ARG A 312 -2.34 -4.67 -5.69
C ARG A 312 -3.11 -3.46 -5.15
N LEU A 313 -2.91 -3.11 -3.90
CA LEU A 313 -3.54 -1.92 -3.31
C LEU A 313 -2.94 -0.62 -3.87
N ARG A 314 -1.62 -0.54 -4.08
CA ARG A 314 -0.96 0.63 -4.69
C ARG A 314 -1.41 0.89 -6.13
N MET A 315 -1.53 -0.14 -6.95
CA MET A 315 -1.97 0.00 -8.35
C MET A 315 -3.34 0.68 -8.47
N VAL A 316 -4.18 0.55 -7.46
CA VAL A 316 -5.50 1.19 -7.43
C VAL A 316 -5.41 2.66 -7.02
N GLU A 317 -4.47 3.03 -6.14
CA GLU A 317 -4.23 4.45 -5.80
C GLU A 317 -3.65 5.22 -7.01
N ASP A 318 -2.71 4.60 -7.74
CA ASP A 318 -2.05 5.22 -8.91
C ASP A 318 -2.97 5.33 -10.14
N SER A 319 -4.09 4.59 -10.17
CA SER A 319 -5.07 4.59 -11.28
C SER A 319 -6.18 5.64 -11.12
N ARG A 320 -6.07 6.55 -10.14
CA ARG A 320 -7.05 7.59 -9.76
C ARG A 320 -6.49 8.99 -9.94
#